data_0b21d89d321eb403b27dff55f005034b
#
_entry.id   0b21d89d321eb403b27dff55f005034b
#
_cell.length_a   1.000
_cell.length_b   1.000
_cell.length_c   1.000
_cell.angle_alpha   90.00
_cell.angle_beta   90.00
_cell.angle_gamma   90.00
#
_symmetry.space_group_name_H-M   'P 1'
#
loop_
_entity.id
_entity.type
_entity.pdbx_description
1 polymer ?
#
loop_
_entity_poly.entity_id
_entity_poly.type
_entity_poly.pdbx_seq_one_letter_code
_entity_poly.pdbx_strand_id
1 'polypeptide(L)'
;ALLRRGITGKGAQISVSMFDVMADWLTVPLLNHEGGKSPKRVGLAHPSIAPYGVFQPKSGAPVLISIQSDREWVKLCADFIGDAALGTDPRFATNVARVNNRAETDALVAEAFGRYEAEEAIALLSKANIALASVNDMAGLSGHAHLRRITVDSPNGPVSFPAPAAIFADEERRYGAIPALNPLEAE
;
A
#
# COMPACT_ATOMS: atom_id res chain seq x y z
N ALA A 1 19.16 19.48 11.38
CA ALA A 1 20.31 20.36 11.08
C ALA A 1 19.88 21.82 10.90
N LEU A 2 18.97 22.14 9.98
CA LEU A 2 18.58 23.55 9.68
C LEU A 2 17.98 24.28 10.87
N LEU A 3 17.06 23.66 11.65
CA LEU A 3 16.53 24.26 12.88
C LEU A 3 17.64 24.55 13.89
N ARG A 4 18.56 23.59 14.10
CA ARG A 4 19.71 23.80 14.99
C ARG A 4 20.60 24.94 14.50
N ARG A 5 20.85 25.04 13.17
CA ARG A 5 21.60 26.14 12.61
C ARG A 5 20.91 27.50 12.85
N GLY A 6 19.58 27.55 12.70
CA GLY A 6 18.80 28.77 12.99
C GLY A 6 18.95 29.26 14.44
N ILE A 7 19.06 28.33 15.39
CA ILE A 7 19.21 28.64 16.83
C ILE A 7 20.68 28.94 17.20
N THR A 8 21.62 28.13 16.68
CA THR A 8 23.02 28.16 17.14
C THR A 8 23.96 28.93 16.20
N GLY A 9 23.53 29.29 15.01
CA GLY A 9 24.36 29.85 13.93
C GLY A 9 25.38 28.88 13.33
N LYS A 10 25.48 27.65 13.84
CA LYS A 10 26.51 26.68 13.41
C LYS A 10 25.91 25.65 12.44
N GLY A 11 26.55 25.45 11.31
CA GLY A 11 26.26 24.39 10.35
C GLY A 11 26.53 22.98 10.93
N ALA A 12 26.20 21.96 10.15
CA ALA A 12 26.54 20.57 10.46
C ALA A 12 26.92 19.84 9.18
N GLN A 13 27.93 19.01 9.28
CA GLN A 13 28.19 17.99 8.27
C GLN A 13 27.38 16.75 8.60
N ILE A 14 26.64 16.24 7.60
CA ILE A 14 25.76 15.09 7.77
C ILE A 14 26.18 14.05 6.73
N SER A 15 26.42 12.82 7.19
CA SER A 15 26.61 11.66 6.34
C SER A 15 25.45 10.70 6.53
N VAL A 16 24.93 10.16 5.43
CA VAL A 16 23.84 9.18 5.43
C VAL A 16 24.27 8.01 4.58
N SER A 17 24.43 6.85 5.21
CA SER A 17 24.71 5.60 4.52
C SER A 17 23.42 5.00 3.97
N MET A 18 23.39 4.66 2.70
CA MET A 18 22.28 3.92 2.09
C MET A 18 22.06 2.56 2.75
N PHE A 19 23.14 1.89 3.16
CA PHE A 19 23.04 0.61 3.85
C PHE A 19 22.31 0.75 5.18
N ASP A 20 22.68 1.74 5.98
CA ASP A 20 22.05 1.95 7.30
C ASP A 20 20.57 2.33 7.17
N VAL A 21 20.23 3.16 6.18
CA VAL A 21 18.82 3.50 5.89
C VAL A 21 18.02 2.27 5.50
N MET A 22 18.57 1.41 4.64
CA MET A 22 17.89 0.17 4.24
C MET A 22 17.79 -0.82 5.39
N ALA A 23 18.81 -0.93 6.23
CA ALA A 23 18.80 -1.78 7.42
C ALA A 23 17.74 -1.31 8.44
N ASP A 24 17.61 0.00 8.65
CA ASP A 24 16.56 0.59 9.51
C ASP A 24 15.16 0.26 9.02
N TRP A 25 14.90 0.37 7.71
CA TRP A 25 13.62 -0.03 7.12
C TRP A 25 13.31 -1.52 7.27
N LEU A 26 14.34 -2.36 7.36
CA LEU A 26 14.21 -3.80 7.57
C LEU A 26 14.24 -4.22 9.04
N THR A 27 14.14 -3.29 9.99
CA THR A 27 14.20 -3.58 11.43
C THR A 27 13.24 -4.68 11.84
N VAL A 28 11.96 -4.62 11.45
CA VAL A 28 10.96 -5.63 11.84
C VAL A 28 11.28 -7.02 11.28
N PRO A 29 11.53 -7.21 9.98
CA PRO A 29 11.92 -8.52 9.45
C PRO A 29 13.24 -9.02 10.01
N LEU A 30 14.22 -8.14 10.29
CA LEU A 30 15.49 -8.52 10.92
C LEU A 30 15.28 -9.07 12.33
N LEU A 31 14.54 -8.36 13.18
CA LEU A 31 14.23 -8.81 14.55
C LEU A 31 13.43 -10.12 14.56
N ASN A 32 12.51 -10.30 13.61
CA ASN A 32 11.80 -11.58 13.44
C ASN A 32 12.76 -12.72 13.10
N HIS A 33 13.74 -12.48 12.22
CA HIS A 33 14.76 -13.47 11.87
C HIS A 33 15.62 -13.83 13.09
N GLU A 34 16.14 -12.84 13.80
CA GLU A 34 16.96 -13.02 15.00
C GLU A 34 16.18 -13.70 16.14
N GLY A 35 14.85 -13.47 16.21
CA GLY A 35 13.92 -14.16 17.12
C GLY A 35 13.51 -15.56 16.67
N GLY A 36 14.15 -16.14 15.63
CA GLY A 36 13.92 -17.50 15.14
C GLY A 36 12.72 -17.66 14.21
N LYS A 37 12.11 -16.56 13.76
CA LYS A 37 10.96 -16.56 12.82
C LYS A 37 11.30 -15.82 11.54
N SER A 38 12.20 -16.38 10.73
CA SER A 38 12.58 -15.75 9.45
C SER A 38 11.39 -15.46 8.55
N PRO A 39 11.22 -14.21 8.09
CA PRO A 39 10.16 -13.86 7.17
C PRO A 39 10.35 -14.58 5.84
N LYS A 40 9.25 -15.02 5.24
CA LYS A 40 9.20 -15.63 3.92
C LYS A 40 8.77 -14.60 2.88
N ARG A 41 9.05 -14.86 1.62
CA ARG A 41 8.47 -14.08 0.51
C ARG A 41 7.00 -14.43 0.37
N VAL A 42 6.13 -13.44 0.56
CA VAL A 42 4.66 -13.61 0.54
C VAL A 42 3.99 -12.74 -0.54
N GLY A 43 4.77 -12.13 -1.43
CA GLY A 43 4.25 -11.23 -2.45
C GLY A 43 3.55 -10.02 -1.83
N LEU A 44 2.30 -9.77 -2.23
CA LEU A 44 1.47 -8.68 -1.70
C LEU A 44 0.67 -9.07 -0.45
N ALA A 45 0.88 -10.28 0.09
CA ALA A 45 0.23 -10.70 1.33
C ALA A 45 0.99 -10.20 2.56
N HIS A 46 0.28 -10.02 3.67
CA HIS A 46 0.90 -9.67 4.94
C HIS A 46 1.43 -10.93 5.65
N PRO A 47 2.66 -10.95 6.17
CA PRO A 47 3.26 -12.18 6.72
C PRO A 47 2.57 -12.71 7.99
N SER A 48 1.93 -11.85 8.79
CA SER A 48 1.37 -12.19 10.10
C SER A 48 -0.13 -11.87 10.26
N ILE A 49 -0.81 -11.50 9.18
CA ILE A 49 -2.27 -11.25 9.15
C ILE A 49 -2.88 -12.05 8.00
N ALA A 50 -3.99 -12.73 8.23
CA ALA A 50 -4.71 -13.50 7.23
C ALA A 50 -6.24 -13.41 7.40
N PRO A 51 -7.00 -13.26 6.28
CA PRO A 51 -6.53 -12.90 4.96
C PRO A 51 -6.10 -11.43 4.90
N TYR A 52 -4.97 -11.18 4.28
CA TYR A 52 -4.50 -9.86 3.90
C TYR A 52 -3.66 -10.03 2.63
N GLY A 53 -4.20 -9.62 1.51
CA GLY A 53 -3.56 -9.82 0.21
C GLY A 53 -4.45 -9.39 -0.93
N VAL A 54 -3.99 -9.68 -2.14
CA VAL A 54 -4.69 -9.35 -3.38
C VAL A 54 -5.41 -10.59 -3.88
N PHE A 55 -6.69 -10.42 -4.20
CA PHE A 55 -7.54 -11.48 -4.75
C PHE A 55 -8.10 -11.08 -6.11
N GLN A 56 -8.28 -12.06 -6.98
CA GLN A 56 -8.77 -11.85 -8.33
C GLN A 56 -10.28 -12.13 -8.38
N PRO A 57 -11.12 -11.11 -8.67
CA PRO A 57 -12.53 -11.30 -8.98
C PRO A 57 -12.69 -12.09 -10.28
N LYS A 58 -13.92 -12.53 -10.58
CA LYS A 58 -14.27 -13.22 -11.82
C LYS A 58 -13.87 -12.42 -13.06
N SER A 59 -14.03 -11.09 -13.02
CA SER A 59 -13.49 -10.16 -14.01
C SER A 59 -13.15 -8.82 -13.34
N GLY A 60 -12.44 -7.95 -14.06
CA GLY A 60 -12.03 -6.63 -13.61
C GLY A 60 -10.68 -6.63 -12.86
N ALA A 61 -10.37 -5.52 -12.23
CA ALA A 61 -9.10 -5.32 -11.54
C ALA A 61 -9.02 -6.15 -10.24
N PRO A 62 -7.81 -6.64 -9.89
CA PRO A 62 -7.59 -7.29 -8.61
C PRO A 62 -7.94 -6.37 -7.43
N VAL A 63 -8.41 -6.97 -6.34
CA VAL A 63 -8.81 -6.25 -5.13
C VAL A 63 -7.94 -6.71 -3.97
N LEU A 64 -7.33 -5.75 -3.29
CA LEU A 64 -6.65 -5.98 -2.02
C LEU A 64 -7.66 -5.86 -0.89
N ILE A 65 -7.66 -6.84 0.02
CA ILE A 65 -8.39 -6.75 1.29
C ILE A 65 -7.45 -6.93 2.48
N SER A 66 -7.88 -6.43 3.64
CA SER A 66 -7.17 -6.57 4.90
C SER A 66 -8.15 -6.86 6.03
N ILE A 67 -8.05 -8.07 6.60
CA ILE A 67 -8.83 -8.49 7.77
C ILE A 67 -7.96 -8.37 9.00
N GLN A 68 -8.16 -7.30 9.77
CA GLN A 68 -7.29 -6.96 10.90
C GLN A 68 -7.86 -7.41 12.26
N SER A 69 -9.10 -7.87 12.30
CA SER A 69 -9.72 -8.37 13.53
C SER A 69 -10.56 -9.63 13.28
N ASP A 70 -10.72 -10.44 14.32
CA ASP A 70 -11.55 -11.66 14.22
C ASP A 70 -13.04 -11.31 14.01
N ARG A 71 -13.49 -10.12 14.41
CA ARG A 71 -14.85 -9.62 14.11
C ARG A 71 -15.05 -9.33 12.62
N GLU A 72 -14.05 -8.81 11.95
CA GLU A 72 -14.09 -8.61 10.50
C GLU A 72 -14.10 -9.94 9.76
N TRP A 73 -13.37 -10.94 10.26
CA TRP A 73 -13.41 -12.30 9.71
C TRP A 73 -14.82 -12.88 9.75
N VAL A 74 -15.51 -12.80 10.90
CA VAL A 74 -16.90 -13.28 11.04
C VAL A 74 -17.81 -12.59 10.03
N LYS A 75 -17.69 -11.28 9.84
CA LYS A 75 -18.47 -10.54 8.84
C LYS A 75 -18.12 -10.97 7.41
N LEU A 76 -16.83 -11.12 7.09
CA LEU A 76 -16.40 -11.59 5.78
C LEU A 76 -17.01 -12.95 5.45
N CYS A 77 -17.02 -13.88 6.42
CA CYS A 77 -17.61 -15.21 6.26
C CYS A 77 -19.12 -15.13 5.98
N ALA A 78 -19.86 -14.32 6.75
CA ALA A 78 -21.30 -14.22 6.61
C ALA A 78 -21.72 -13.43 5.35
N ASP A 79 -21.10 -12.27 5.10
CA ASP A 79 -21.60 -11.27 4.16
C ASP A 79 -20.97 -11.40 2.76
N PHE A 80 -19.78 -12.02 2.64
CA PHE A 80 -19.06 -12.13 1.39
C PHE A 80 -18.80 -13.58 0.97
N ILE A 81 -18.25 -14.42 1.87
CA ILE A 81 -18.02 -15.84 1.59
C ILE A 81 -19.35 -16.60 1.51
N GLY A 82 -20.35 -16.18 2.29
CA GLY A 82 -21.67 -16.81 2.32
C GLY A 82 -21.73 -18.06 3.18
N ASP A 83 -20.74 -18.28 4.06
CA ASP A 83 -20.71 -19.35 5.04
C ASP A 83 -20.32 -18.80 6.42
N ALA A 84 -21.34 -18.48 7.22
CA ALA A 84 -21.16 -17.93 8.57
C ALA A 84 -20.48 -18.92 9.54
N ALA A 85 -20.53 -20.22 9.28
CA ALA A 85 -19.95 -21.23 10.16
C ALA A 85 -18.40 -21.14 10.17
N LEU A 86 -17.79 -20.71 9.06
CA LEU A 86 -16.35 -20.46 8.97
C LEU A 86 -15.86 -19.39 9.96
N GLY A 87 -16.73 -18.46 10.35
CA GLY A 87 -16.41 -17.41 11.32
C GLY A 87 -16.08 -17.94 12.72
N THR A 88 -16.58 -19.11 13.07
CA THR A 88 -16.37 -19.77 14.38
C THR A 88 -15.62 -21.09 14.28
N ASP A 89 -15.25 -21.51 13.08
CA ASP A 89 -14.45 -22.73 12.87
C ASP A 89 -13.07 -22.56 13.54
N PRO A 90 -12.66 -23.47 14.44
CA PRO A 90 -11.38 -23.37 15.15
C PRO A 90 -10.15 -23.22 14.23
N ARG A 91 -10.24 -23.68 12.98
CA ARG A 91 -9.18 -23.54 11.99
C ARG A 91 -8.99 -22.08 11.53
N PHE A 92 -10.04 -21.23 11.64
CA PHE A 92 -10.07 -19.89 11.07
C PHE A 92 -10.53 -18.81 12.04
N ALA A 93 -11.08 -19.15 13.20
CA ALA A 93 -11.73 -18.20 14.12
C ALA A 93 -10.80 -17.09 14.63
N THR A 94 -9.50 -17.37 14.74
CA THR A 94 -8.51 -16.38 15.18
C THR A 94 -7.48 -16.06 14.10
N ASN A 95 -6.90 -14.85 14.12
CA ASN A 95 -5.85 -14.51 13.18
C ASN A 95 -4.68 -15.51 13.20
N VAL A 96 -4.28 -16.00 14.38
CA VAL A 96 -3.21 -16.98 14.51
C VAL A 96 -3.59 -18.28 13.79
N ALA A 97 -4.82 -18.76 13.97
CA ALA A 97 -5.32 -19.96 13.30
C ALA A 97 -5.33 -19.76 11.77
N ARG A 98 -5.82 -18.63 11.28
CA ARG A 98 -5.83 -18.30 9.84
C ARG A 98 -4.43 -18.21 9.25
N VAL A 99 -3.48 -17.59 9.96
CA VAL A 99 -2.08 -17.52 9.52
C VAL A 99 -1.44 -18.91 9.45
N ASN A 100 -1.72 -19.79 10.41
CA ASN A 100 -1.24 -21.17 10.40
C ASN A 100 -1.87 -22.00 9.26
N ASN A 101 -3.12 -21.71 8.92
CA ASN A 101 -3.87 -22.36 7.83
C ASN A 101 -4.01 -21.45 6.60
N ARG A 102 -2.98 -20.61 6.33
CA ARG A 102 -3.04 -19.55 5.31
C ARG A 102 -3.50 -20.05 3.94
N ALA A 103 -2.96 -21.15 3.47
CA ALA A 103 -3.30 -21.67 2.14
C ALA A 103 -4.80 -21.97 2.02
N GLU A 104 -5.41 -22.58 3.03
CA GLU A 104 -6.84 -22.86 3.07
C GLU A 104 -7.66 -21.57 3.26
N THR A 105 -7.23 -20.68 4.15
CA THR A 105 -7.87 -19.37 4.36
C THR A 105 -7.92 -18.56 3.06
N ASP A 106 -6.77 -18.42 2.39
CA ASP A 106 -6.68 -17.63 1.15
C ASP A 106 -7.46 -18.30 0.00
N ALA A 107 -7.54 -19.65 -0.04
CA ALA A 107 -8.34 -20.38 -1.02
C ALA A 107 -9.84 -20.14 -0.86
N LEU A 108 -10.36 -20.14 0.38
CA LEU A 108 -11.77 -19.83 0.68
C LEU A 108 -12.14 -18.39 0.20
N VAL A 109 -11.26 -17.45 0.43
CA VAL A 109 -11.46 -16.07 0.01
C VAL A 109 -11.36 -15.94 -1.52
N ALA A 110 -10.37 -16.59 -2.12
CA ALA A 110 -10.19 -16.58 -3.58
C ALA A 110 -11.40 -17.20 -4.31
N GLU A 111 -11.94 -18.30 -3.79
CA GLU A 111 -13.17 -18.91 -4.32
C GLU A 111 -14.36 -17.94 -4.24
N ALA A 112 -14.52 -17.24 -3.12
CA ALA A 112 -15.55 -16.23 -2.98
C ALA A 112 -15.40 -15.10 -4.00
N PHE A 113 -14.18 -14.56 -4.16
CA PHE A 113 -13.90 -13.55 -5.18
C PHE A 113 -14.20 -14.03 -6.60
N GLY A 114 -13.90 -15.29 -6.92
CA GLY A 114 -14.18 -15.87 -8.24
C GLY A 114 -15.67 -15.95 -8.63
N ARG A 115 -16.58 -15.72 -7.68
CA ARG A 115 -18.04 -15.69 -7.92
C ARG A 115 -18.56 -14.32 -8.37
N TYR A 116 -17.84 -13.24 -8.05
CA TYR A 116 -18.28 -11.86 -8.24
C TYR A 116 -17.44 -11.11 -9.28
N GLU A 117 -18.07 -10.22 -10.01
CA GLU A 117 -17.37 -9.18 -10.76
C GLU A 117 -16.72 -8.17 -9.80
N ALA A 118 -15.66 -7.47 -10.21
CA ALA A 118 -14.90 -6.58 -9.32
C ALA A 118 -15.78 -5.53 -8.62
N GLU A 119 -16.69 -4.89 -9.37
CA GLU A 119 -17.58 -3.87 -8.82
C GLU A 119 -18.55 -4.44 -7.79
N GLU A 120 -19.07 -5.64 -8.02
CA GLU A 120 -19.96 -6.35 -7.10
C GLU A 120 -19.20 -6.76 -5.82
N ALA A 121 -18.00 -7.33 -5.96
CA ALA A 121 -17.14 -7.67 -4.83
C ALA A 121 -16.82 -6.44 -3.96
N ILE A 122 -16.46 -5.32 -4.59
CA ILE A 122 -16.19 -4.05 -3.91
C ILE A 122 -17.44 -3.55 -3.16
N ALA A 123 -18.62 -3.62 -3.77
CA ALA A 123 -19.88 -3.19 -3.16
C ALA A 123 -20.23 -4.04 -1.92
N LEU A 124 -20.11 -5.37 -2.01
CA LEU A 124 -20.38 -6.30 -0.92
C LEU A 124 -19.38 -6.09 0.24
N LEU A 125 -18.10 -6.02 -0.05
CA LEU A 125 -17.05 -5.79 0.96
C LEU A 125 -17.20 -4.42 1.64
N SER A 126 -17.54 -3.37 0.87
CA SER A 126 -17.80 -2.04 1.41
C SER A 126 -19.01 -2.04 2.34
N LYS A 127 -20.10 -2.74 1.97
CA LYS A 127 -21.29 -2.90 2.81
C LYS A 127 -20.98 -3.66 4.11
N ALA A 128 -20.12 -4.65 4.05
CA ALA A 128 -19.63 -5.39 5.21
C ALA A 128 -18.63 -4.58 6.06
N ASN A 129 -18.25 -3.39 5.61
CA ASN A 129 -17.24 -2.52 6.22
C ASN A 129 -15.87 -3.19 6.35
N ILE A 130 -15.48 -3.92 5.31
CA ILE A 130 -14.16 -4.54 5.16
C ILE A 130 -13.23 -3.57 4.44
N ALA A 131 -12.02 -3.40 4.97
CA ALA A 131 -10.98 -2.57 4.36
C ALA A 131 -10.53 -3.18 3.02
N LEU A 132 -10.62 -2.40 1.96
CA LEU A 132 -10.26 -2.81 0.61
C LEU A 132 -9.59 -1.69 -0.19
N ALA A 133 -8.86 -2.08 -1.23
CA ALA A 133 -8.34 -1.16 -2.25
C ALA A 133 -8.28 -1.86 -3.60
N SER A 134 -8.59 -1.13 -4.67
CA SER A 134 -8.34 -1.60 -6.04
C SER A 134 -6.84 -1.54 -6.34
N VAL A 135 -6.32 -2.54 -7.03
CA VAL A 135 -4.93 -2.53 -7.49
C VAL A 135 -4.88 -1.81 -8.83
N ASN A 136 -4.32 -0.61 -8.82
CA ASN A 136 -4.20 0.22 -10.01
C ASN A 136 -2.84 0.05 -10.68
N ASP A 137 -2.83 0.00 -12.00
CA ASP A 137 -1.64 0.19 -12.83
C ASP A 137 -1.35 1.70 -13.07
N MET A 138 -0.39 2.01 -13.92
CA MET A 138 -0.05 3.40 -14.26
C MET A 138 -1.19 4.13 -14.98
N ALA A 139 -1.99 3.44 -15.75
CA ALA A 139 -3.16 4.03 -16.41
C ALA A 139 -4.25 4.36 -15.37
N GLY A 140 -4.53 3.46 -14.45
CA GLY A 140 -5.44 3.66 -13.33
C GLY A 140 -4.98 4.81 -12.42
N LEU A 141 -3.67 4.90 -12.11
CA LEU A 141 -3.12 6.04 -11.36
C LEU A 141 -3.28 7.34 -12.16
N SER A 142 -2.98 7.33 -13.45
CA SER A 142 -3.07 8.53 -14.29
C SER A 142 -4.49 9.10 -14.37
N GLY A 143 -5.51 8.25 -14.39
CA GLY A 143 -6.93 8.62 -14.39
C GLY A 143 -7.56 8.76 -13.01
N HIS A 144 -6.80 8.57 -11.92
CA HIS A 144 -7.37 8.50 -10.58
C HIS A 144 -7.94 9.85 -10.12
N ALA A 145 -9.17 9.86 -9.62
CA ALA A 145 -9.88 11.07 -9.21
C ALA A 145 -9.16 11.90 -8.12
N HIS A 146 -8.36 11.26 -7.29
CA HIS A 146 -7.57 11.93 -6.23
C HIS A 146 -6.17 12.37 -6.70
N LEU A 147 -5.77 12.07 -7.94
CA LEU A 147 -4.47 12.50 -8.44
C LEU A 147 -4.46 14.00 -8.71
N ARG A 148 -3.90 14.76 -7.79
CA ARG A 148 -3.64 16.18 -8.00
C ARG A 148 -2.47 16.38 -8.95
N ARG A 149 -2.59 17.37 -9.85
CA ARG A 149 -1.55 17.69 -10.83
C ARG A 149 -1.16 19.16 -10.78
N ILE A 150 0.09 19.41 -11.13
CA ILE A 150 0.62 20.73 -11.43
C ILE A 150 1.17 20.74 -12.86
N THR A 151 1.16 21.90 -13.50
CA THR A 151 1.82 22.10 -14.79
C THR A 151 3.10 22.87 -14.57
N VAL A 152 4.18 22.38 -15.15
CA VAL A 152 5.50 22.99 -15.07
C VAL A 152 6.02 23.22 -16.49
N ASP A 153 6.52 24.40 -16.76
CA ASP A 153 7.12 24.72 -18.06
C ASP A 153 8.43 23.97 -18.27
N SER A 154 8.70 23.54 -19.49
CA SER A 154 9.95 22.93 -19.91
C SER A 154 10.39 23.43 -21.27
N PRO A 155 11.65 23.22 -21.67
CA PRO A 155 12.13 23.60 -23.01
C PRO A 155 11.34 22.98 -24.16
N ASN A 156 10.65 21.85 -23.90
CA ASN A 156 9.84 21.13 -24.90
C ASN A 156 8.33 21.38 -24.73
N GLY A 157 7.94 22.40 -23.97
CA GLY A 157 6.56 22.74 -23.66
C GLY A 157 6.14 22.36 -22.25
N PRO A 158 4.89 22.65 -21.87
CA PRO A 158 4.39 22.39 -20.51
C PRO A 158 4.25 20.88 -20.24
N VAL A 159 4.66 20.45 -19.04
CA VAL A 159 4.57 19.06 -18.58
C VAL A 159 3.71 19.00 -17.32
N SER A 160 2.80 18.03 -17.31
CA SER A 160 1.94 17.74 -16.16
C SER A 160 2.61 16.75 -15.20
N PHE A 161 2.82 17.18 -13.96
CA PHE A 161 3.39 16.35 -12.87
C PHE A 161 2.36 16.04 -11.80
N PRO A 162 2.50 14.91 -11.07
CA PRO A 162 1.81 14.76 -9.79
C PRO A 162 2.16 15.91 -8.86
N ALA A 163 1.17 16.52 -8.23
CA ALA A 163 1.40 17.60 -7.28
C ALA A 163 2.10 17.06 -6.02
N PRO A 164 3.04 17.80 -5.42
CA PRO A 164 3.63 17.45 -4.14
C PRO A 164 2.58 17.19 -3.06
N ALA A 165 2.85 16.23 -2.18
CA ALA A 165 1.88 15.80 -1.16
C ALA A 165 1.54 16.90 -0.16
N ALA A 166 2.52 17.72 0.23
CA ALA A 166 2.32 18.79 1.18
C ALA A 166 1.43 19.91 0.61
N ILE A 167 0.36 20.23 1.32
CA ILE A 167 -0.56 21.33 1.03
C ILE A 167 -0.38 22.36 2.13
N PHE A 168 -0.18 23.63 1.74
CA PHE A 168 -0.12 24.76 2.65
C PHE A 168 -1.42 25.54 2.51
N ALA A 169 -2.12 25.73 3.62
CA ALA A 169 -3.42 26.40 3.63
C ALA A 169 -3.31 27.89 3.29
N ASP A 170 -2.19 28.49 3.68
CA ASP A 170 -1.97 29.94 3.66
C ASP A 170 -1.01 30.38 2.52
N GLU A 171 -0.58 29.45 1.66
CA GLU A 171 0.43 29.74 0.65
C GLU A 171 0.13 29.01 -0.67
N GLU A 172 0.03 29.76 -1.74
CA GLU A 172 0.02 29.22 -3.09
C GLU A 172 1.46 28.97 -3.56
N ARG A 173 1.84 27.69 -3.64
CA ARG A 173 3.18 27.30 -4.10
C ARG A 173 3.34 27.53 -5.60
N ARG A 174 4.40 28.24 -5.97
CA ARG A 174 4.84 28.38 -7.36
C ARG A 174 6.01 27.44 -7.61
N TYR A 175 5.96 26.75 -8.73
CA TYR A 175 7.00 25.81 -9.17
C TYR A 175 7.75 26.45 -10.34
N GLY A 176 9.08 26.45 -10.27
CA GLY A 176 9.94 26.95 -11.35
C GLY A 176 9.90 26.03 -12.58
N ALA A 177 10.32 26.56 -13.72
CA ALA A 177 10.46 25.79 -14.95
C ALA A 177 11.56 24.70 -14.82
N ILE A 178 11.41 23.63 -15.57
CA ILE A 178 12.47 22.62 -15.73
C ILE A 178 13.60 23.27 -16.54
N PRO A 179 14.85 23.29 -16.03
CA PRO A 179 15.96 23.88 -16.76
C PRO A 179 16.26 23.09 -18.03
N ALA A 180 16.71 23.77 -19.08
CA ALA A 180 17.30 23.11 -20.22
C ALA A 180 18.57 22.37 -19.82
N LEU A 181 18.83 21.20 -20.43
CA LEU A 181 20.14 20.57 -20.35
C LEU A 181 21.13 21.49 -21.06
N ASN A 182 22.06 22.06 -20.33
CA ASN A 182 23.22 22.69 -20.97
C ASN A 182 23.98 21.56 -21.67
N PRO A 183 24.23 21.65 -22.99
CA PRO A 183 25.21 20.77 -23.60
C PRO A 183 26.50 20.96 -22.78
N LEU A 184 27.03 19.87 -22.21
CA LEU A 184 28.38 19.89 -21.67
C LEU A 184 29.24 20.41 -22.82
N GLU A 185 29.91 21.55 -22.62
CA GLU A 185 30.92 22.00 -23.55
C GLU A 185 31.90 20.84 -23.67
N ALA A 186 31.92 20.24 -24.86
CA ALA A 186 32.89 19.17 -25.17
C ALA A 186 34.27 19.84 -25.16
N GLU A 187 35.04 19.63 -24.08
CA GLU A 187 36.47 19.90 -24.05
C GLU A 187 37.23 18.92 -24.96
#